data_b7ce616e0a1c0986e13a68711677f31c
#
_entry.id   b7ce616e0a1c0986e13a68711677f31c
#
_cell.length_a   1.000
_cell.length_b   1.000
_cell.length_c   1.000
_cell.angle_alpha   90.00
_cell.angle_beta   90.00
_cell.angle_gamma   90.00
#
_symmetry.space_group_name_H-M   'P 1'
#
loop_
_entity.id
_entity.type
_entity.pdbx_description
1 polymer ?
#
loop_
_entity_poly.entity_id
_entity_poly.type
_entity_poly.pdbx_seq_one_letter_code
_entity_poly.pdbx_strand_id
1 'polypeptide(L)'
;MLLWLTQSLAEDIRAFNVFNYITLRAVLATLTALIISFIVGPSMIRKLTFYKIGQSVRDDGPQAHLSKAGTPTMGGALVLVSVAITTILWADLSNRFVWVVLIVTIGFGAIGWIDDYRKVVYRNPKGLSARTKFFWQSVIGVAAAIYLAWSADLPAETELIVPFFKQVAYPLGLFGFVVLTYFVIVGTSNAVNLTDGLDGLAIMPTVMISSALAVFAYVAGHAVFSRYLGFPHIPGAGELTVLCAALAGAGLAFLWFNAYPAEVFMGDVGALALGAAMGTIAVIVRQEIVLLVMGGVFVVETLSVILQVASFKLTGKRVFRMAPLHHHYELKGWKENQVVVRFWIITMMLVLIGLSTLKLR
;
A
#
# COMPACT_ATOMS: atom_id res chain seq x y z
N MET A 1 15.11 14.36 8.37
CA MET A 1 16.08 15.43 8.05
C MET A 1 15.61 16.79 8.59
N LEU A 2 14.43 17.26 8.20
CA LEU A 2 13.88 18.52 8.76
C LEU A 2 13.60 18.40 10.27
N LEU A 3 13.16 17.22 10.74
CA LEU A 3 12.98 16.98 12.17
C LEU A 3 14.29 17.22 12.96
N TRP A 4 15.41 16.68 12.49
CA TRP A 4 16.72 16.91 13.13
C TRP A 4 17.10 18.40 13.13
N LEU A 5 16.89 19.08 12.00
CA LEU A 5 17.15 20.53 11.89
C LEU A 5 16.28 21.34 12.86
N THR A 6 14.99 21.02 12.93
CA THR A 6 14.05 21.74 13.82
C THR A 6 14.34 21.44 15.30
N GLN A 7 14.81 20.24 15.64
CA GLN A 7 15.25 19.92 17.00
C GLN A 7 16.49 20.72 17.40
N SER A 8 17.48 20.86 16.49
CA SER A 8 18.65 21.70 16.75
C SER A 8 18.24 23.17 16.93
N LEU A 9 17.35 23.70 16.09
CA LEU A 9 16.85 25.08 16.22
C LEU A 9 15.96 25.28 17.46
N ALA A 10 15.35 24.24 17.99
CA ALA A 10 14.51 24.32 19.18
C ALA A 10 15.32 24.60 20.47
N GLU A 11 16.64 24.34 20.45
CA GLU A 11 17.54 24.75 21.56
C GLU A 11 17.58 26.24 21.71
N ASP A 12 17.56 26.98 20.59
CA ASP A 12 17.62 28.46 20.58
C ASP A 12 16.23 29.10 20.54
N ILE A 13 15.29 28.49 19.80
CA ILE A 13 13.96 29.06 19.53
C ILE A 13 12.88 28.06 19.92
N ARG A 14 12.23 28.25 21.06
CA ARG A 14 11.20 27.34 21.62
C ARG A 14 10.05 27.02 20.67
N ALA A 15 9.72 27.89 19.72
CA ALA A 15 8.65 27.67 18.76
C ALA A 15 8.89 26.42 17.90
N PHE A 16 10.14 26.03 17.64
CA PHE A 16 10.44 24.82 16.87
C PHE A 16 10.14 23.51 17.60
N ASN A 17 9.86 23.53 18.92
CA ASN A 17 9.40 22.35 19.65
C ASN A 17 8.09 21.77 19.10
N VAL A 18 7.31 22.56 18.37
CA VAL A 18 6.05 22.07 17.74
C VAL A 18 6.30 20.93 16.76
N PHE A 19 7.47 20.84 16.13
CA PHE A 19 7.82 19.77 15.19
C PHE A 19 8.14 18.43 15.88
N ASN A 20 8.24 18.37 17.19
CA ASN A 20 8.32 17.12 17.94
C ASN A 20 6.98 16.38 17.98
N TYR A 21 5.85 17.06 17.72
CA TYR A 21 4.55 16.40 17.68
C TYR A 21 4.36 15.61 16.39
N ILE A 22 4.18 14.28 16.53
CA ILE A 22 3.95 13.36 15.41
C ILE A 22 2.74 13.79 14.56
N THR A 23 1.68 14.26 15.21
CA THR A 23 0.45 14.71 14.53
C THR A 23 0.69 15.88 13.59
N LEU A 24 1.47 16.87 14.00
CA LEU A 24 1.84 17.99 13.12
C LEU A 24 2.70 17.50 11.96
N ARG A 25 3.71 16.65 12.24
CA ARG A 25 4.56 16.08 11.20
C ARG A 25 3.78 15.23 10.20
N ALA A 26 2.75 14.49 10.65
CA ALA A 26 1.86 13.76 9.78
C ALA A 26 1.08 14.67 8.83
N VAL A 27 0.50 15.78 9.33
CA VAL A 27 -0.17 16.77 8.48
C VAL A 27 0.80 17.38 7.47
N LEU A 28 2.01 17.80 7.92
CA LEU A 28 3.03 18.35 7.04
C LEU A 28 3.52 17.33 6.01
N ALA A 29 3.63 16.05 6.39
CA ALA A 29 3.98 14.98 5.47
C ALA A 29 2.91 14.79 4.39
N THR A 30 1.62 14.79 4.76
CA THR A 30 0.54 14.72 3.78
C THR A 30 0.62 15.88 2.78
N LEU A 31 0.76 17.12 3.28
CA LEU A 31 0.83 18.30 2.42
C LEU A 31 2.10 18.30 1.55
N THR A 32 3.24 17.93 2.10
CA THR A 32 4.51 17.85 1.36
C THR A 32 4.41 16.81 0.23
N ALA A 33 3.87 15.63 0.50
CA ALA A 33 3.69 14.58 -0.52
C ALA A 33 2.72 15.02 -1.63
N LEU A 34 1.62 15.69 -1.26
CA LEU A 34 0.69 16.32 -2.20
C LEU A 34 1.39 17.33 -3.11
N ILE A 35 2.12 18.27 -2.51
CA ILE A 35 2.79 19.35 -3.23
C ILE A 35 3.87 18.80 -4.18
N ILE A 36 4.70 17.87 -3.71
CA ILE A 36 5.72 17.23 -4.55
C ILE A 36 5.05 16.54 -5.75
N SER A 37 3.98 15.79 -5.52
CA SER A 37 3.28 15.07 -6.58
C SER A 37 2.64 16.02 -7.58
N PHE A 38 2.04 17.13 -7.16
CA PHE A 38 1.45 18.13 -8.07
C PHE A 38 2.50 18.88 -8.88
N ILE A 39 3.68 19.17 -8.31
CA ILE A 39 4.77 19.85 -9.02
C ILE A 39 5.43 18.90 -10.03
N VAL A 40 5.74 17.67 -9.61
CA VAL A 40 6.49 16.70 -10.42
C VAL A 40 5.59 15.98 -11.43
N GLY A 41 4.33 15.71 -11.06
CA GLY A 41 3.38 14.91 -11.85
C GLY A 41 3.24 15.35 -13.30
N PRO A 42 2.88 16.61 -13.60
CA PRO A 42 2.68 17.05 -14.99
C PRO A 42 3.94 16.90 -15.86
N SER A 43 5.12 17.15 -15.30
CA SER A 43 6.37 17.00 -16.04
C SER A 43 6.72 15.52 -16.27
N MET A 44 6.44 14.67 -15.30
CA MET A 44 6.64 13.23 -15.41
C MET A 44 5.69 12.61 -16.44
N ILE A 45 4.38 12.95 -16.37
CA ILE A 45 3.38 12.45 -17.33
C ILE A 45 3.77 12.83 -18.76
N ARG A 46 4.16 14.11 -18.99
CA ARG A 46 4.65 14.54 -20.31
C ARG A 46 5.85 13.73 -20.81
N LYS A 47 6.82 13.45 -19.92
CA LYS A 47 7.99 12.62 -20.29
C LYS A 47 7.57 11.19 -20.62
N LEU A 48 6.72 10.56 -19.80
CA LEU A 48 6.22 9.21 -20.06
C LEU A 48 5.47 9.13 -21.40
N THR A 49 4.63 10.11 -21.69
CA THR A 49 3.91 10.22 -22.99
C THR A 49 4.89 10.41 -24.15
N PHE A 50 5.89 11.31 -24.00
CA PHE A 50 6.90 11.57 -25.05
C PHE A 50 7.70 10.32 -25.40
N TYR A 51 8.10 9.55 -24.41
CA TYR A 51 8.82 8.28 -24.62
C TYR A 51 7.89 7.13 -25.05
N LYS A 52 6.60 7.41 -25.30
CA LYS A 52 5.57 6.40 -25.66
C LYS A 52 5.54 5.23 -24.66
N ILE A 53 5.70 5.53 -23.39
CA ILE A 53 5.61 4.56 -22.29
C ILE A 53 4.12 4.27 -22.01
N GLY A 54 3.40 3.80 -23.02
CA GLY A 54 1.99 3.45 -22.95
C GLY A 54 1.78 1.94 -22.74
N GLN A 55 0.74 1.60 -22.02
CA GLN A 55 0.36 0.21 -21.82
C GLN A 55 -0.16 -0.38 -23.15
N SER A 56 0.33 -1.57 -23.53
CA SER A 56 -0.29 -2.35 -24.58
C SER A 56 -1.62 -2.91 -24.06
N VAL A 57 -2.72 -2.47 -24.65
CA VAL A 57 -4.04 -3.02 -24.32
C VAL A 57 -4.09 -4.48 -24.75
N ARG A 58 -4.55 -5.38 -23.89
CA ARG A 58 -4.72 -6.79 -24.21
C ARG A 58 -5.94 -6.98 -25.11
N ASP A 59 -5.81 -7.79 -26.16
CA ASP A 59 -6.89 -8.05 -27.12
C ASP A 59 -8.05 -8.87 -26.51
N ASP A 60 -7.82 -9.53 -25.39
CA ASP A 60 -8.79 -10.39 -24.66
C ASP A 60 -9.53 -9.67 -23.52
N GLY A 61 -9.32 -8.34 -23.36
CA GLY A 61 -10.00 -7.50 -22.36
C GLY A 61 -11.33 -6.90 -22.83
N PRO A 62 -12.08 -6.19 -21.93
CA PRO A 62 -13.28 -5.46 -22.31
C PRO A 62 -12.99 -4.44 -23.41
N GLN A 63 -13.86 -4.37 -24.45
CA GLN A 63 -13.68 -3.48 -25.59
C GLN A 63 -13.58 -1.99 -25.21
N ALA A 64 -14.20 -1.59 -24.09
CA ALA A 64 -14.12 -0.24 -23.55
C ALA A 64 -12.67 0.21 -23.23
N HIS A 65 -11.76 -0.73 -22.97
CA HIS A 65 -10.35 -0.44 -22.68
C HIS A 65 -9.53 -0.08 -23.92
N LEU A 66 -10.03 -0.33 -25.12
CA LEU A 66 -9.35 0.08 -26.36
C LEU A 66 -9.21 1.60 -26.50
N SER A 67 -10.14 2.36 -25.92
CA SER A 67 -10.07 3.83 -25.89
C SER A 67 -8.93 4.37 -25.01
N LYS A 68 -8.37 3.54 -24.11
CA LYS A 68 -7.27 3.87 -23.21
C LYS A 68 -5.88 3.61 -23.82
N ALA A 69 -5.85 3.12 -25.08
CA ALA A 69 -4.60 2.89 -25.79
C ALA A 69 -3.80 4.20 -25.90
N GLY A 70 -2.56 4.20 -25.42
CA GLY A 70 -1.70 5.38 -25.44
C GLY A 70 -1.61 6.13 -24.11
N THR A 71 -2.45 5.86 -23.12
CA THR A 71 -2.28 6.39 -21.76
C THR A 71 -0.98 5.87 -21.16
N PRO A 72 -0.07 6.75 -20.68
CA PRO A 72 1.20 6.33 -20.13
C PRO A 72 0.99 5.51 -18.84
N THR A 73 1.89 4.55 -18.62
CA THR A 73 1.98 3.74 -17.40
C THR A 73 3.20 4.11 -16.57
N MET A 74 3.45 3.40 -15.46
CA MET A 74 4.53 3.66 -14.49
C MET A 74 4.34 4.94 -13.66
N GLY A 75 3.13 5.48 -13.60
CA GLY A 75 2.81 6.64 -12.76
C GLY A 75 3.02 6.42 -11.27
N GLY A 76 3.00 5.18 -10.82
CA GLY A 76 3.34 4.82 -9.44
C GLY A 76 4.73 5.25 -8.99
N ALA A 77 5.67 5.47 -9.91
CA ALA A 77 6.98 6.02 -9.57
C ALA A 77 6.87 7.44 -8.96
N LEU A 78 5.87 8.25 -9.37
CA LEU A 78 5.57 9.53 -8.76
C LEU A 78 5.22 9.38 -7.27
N VAL A 79 4.36 8.41 -6.95
CA VAL A 79 3.97 8.11 -5.58
C VAL A 79 5.16 7.71 -4.74
N LEU A 80 6.01 6.80 -5.25
CA LEU A 80 7.20 6.32 -4.54
C LEU A 80 8.20 7.43 -4.25
N VAL A 81 8.50 8.28 -5.23
CA VAL A 81 9.42 9.42 -5.07
C VAL A 81 8.86 10.39 -4.03
N SER A 82 7.56 10.72 -4.12
CA SER A 82 6.93 11.64 -3.17
C SER A 82 6.93 11.09 -1.75
N VAL A 83 6.60 9.79 -1.57
CA VAL A 83 6.62 9.13 -0.26
C VAL A 83 8.05 9.08 0.29
N ALA A 84 9.04 8.68 -0.52
CA ALA A 84 10.42 8.55 -0.07
C ALA A 84 10.98 9.89 0.38
N ILE A 85 10.86 10.95 -0.44
CA ILE A 85 11.35 12.27 -0.11
C ILE A 85 10.65 12.81 1.15
N THR A 86 9.32 12.70 1.20
CA THR A 86 8.54 13.19 2.33
C THR A 86 8.89 12.48 3.63
N THR A 87 9.06 11.15 3.58
CA THR A 87 9.47 10.36 4.74
C THR A 87 10.85 10.76 5.24
N ILE A 88 11.83 10.92 4.34
CA ILE A 88 13.18 11.38 4.70
C ILE A 88 13.16 12.79 5.32
N LEU A 89 12.28 13.67 4.87
CA LEU A 89 12.15 15.01 5.40
C LEU A 89 11.55 15.04 6.80
N TRP A 90 10.44 14.32 7.03
CA TRP A 90 9.61 14.50 8.24
C TRP A 90 9.67 13.38 9.26
N ALA A 91 10.02 12.14 8.88
CA ALA A 91 10.13 11.04 9.84
C ALA A 91 11.44 11.11 10.65
N ASP A 92 11.41 10.47 11.80
CA ASP A 92 12.61 10.20 12.59
C ASP A 92 13.43 9.11 11.92
N LEU A 93 14.55 9.49 11.34
CA LEU A 93 15.44 8.56 10.62
C LEU A 93 16.27 7.65 11.53
N SER A 94 16.24 7.86 12.85
CA SER A 94 16.82 6.91 13.80
C SER A 94 15.94 5.70 14.05
N ASN A 95 14.66 5.78 13.64
CA ASN A 95 13.67 4.73 13.85
C ASN A 95 13.81 3.58 12.85
N ARG A 96 14.05 2.36 13.35
CA ARG A 96 14.21 1.14 12.54
C ARG A 96 12.99 0.83 11.66
N PHE A 97 11.78 1.05 12.17
CA PHE A 97 10.54 0.71 11.46
C PHE A 97 10.33 1.56 10.20
N VAL A 98 10.73 2.84 10.25
CA VAL A 98 10.69 3.74 9.09
C VAL A 98 11.53 3.18 7.94
N TRP A 99 12.75 2.71 8.25
CA TRP A 99 13.64 2.13 7.25
C TRP A 99 13.13 0.80 6.71
N VAL A 100 12.60 -0.07 7.56
CA VAL A 100 12.04 -1.35 7.10
C VAL A 100 10.92 -1.11 6.10
N VAL A 101 9.95 -0.25 6.42
CA VAL A 101 8.85 0.05 5.50
C VAL A 101 9.35 0.71 4.23
N LEU A 102 10.27 1.67 4.33
CA LEU A 102 10.79 2.39 3.16
C LEU A 102 11.59 1.46 2.23
N ILE A 103 12.46 0.60 2.78
CA ILE A 103 13.27 -0.35 1.99
C ILE A 103 12.36 -1.39 1.30
N VAL A 104 11.38 -1.94 2.02
CA VAL A 104 10.41 -2.88 1.42
C VAL A 104 9.62 -2.19 0.30
N THR A 105 9.11 -0.99 0.55
CA THR A 105 8.36 -0.22 -0.44
C THR A 105 9.17 0.04 -1.71
N ILE A 106 10.39 0.54 -1.57
CA ILE A 106 11.29 0.80 -2.71
C ILE A 106 11.69 -0.50 -3.40
N GLY A 107 11.97 -1.56 -2.64
CA GLY A 107 12.36 -2.87 -3.19
C GLY A 107 11.25 -3.48 -4.06
N PHE A 108 10.00 -3.48 -3.57
CA PHE A 108 8.86 -3.94 -4.36
C PHE A 108 8.57 -3.01 -5.54
N GLY A 109 8.76 -1.71 -5.36
CA GLY A 109 8.68 -0.73 -6.44
C GLY A 109 9.72 -0.97 -7.53
N ALA A 110 10.95 -1.33 -7.17
CA ALA A 110 12.01 -1.67 -8.12
C ALA A 110 11.66 -2.93 -8.94
N ILE A 111 11.09 -3.95 -8.30
CA ILE A 111 10.58 -5.15 -9.01
C ILE A 111 9.52 -4.74 -10.04
N GLY A 112 8.54 -3.94 -9.62
CA GLY A 112 7.49 -3.44 -10.50
C GLY A 112 8.04 -2.56 -11.63
N TRP A 113 9.02 -1.69 -11.33
CA TRP A 113 9.67 -0.84 -12.32
C TRP A 113 10.38 -1.66 -13.39
N ILE A 114 11.11 -2.70 -13.01
CA ILE A 114 11.79 -3.60 -13.97
C ILE A 114 10.75 -4.34 -14.83
N ASP A 115 9.63 -4.77 -14.23
CA ASP A 115 8.54 -5.44 -14.96
C ASP A 115 7.92 -4.52 -16.01
N ASP A 116 7.50 -3.31 -15.60
CA ASP A 116 6.91 -2.32 -16.48
C ASP A 116 7.88 -1.82 -17.55
N TYR A 117 9.15 -1.59 -17.18
CA TYR A 117 10.20 -1.19 -18.12
C TYR A 117 10.39 -2.23 -19.25
N ARG A 118 10.37 -3.53 -18.90
CA ARG A 118 10.45 -4.61 -19.89
C ARG A 118 9.24 -4.64 -20.81
N LYS A 119 8.04 -4.46 -20.25
CA LYS A 119 6.81 -4.42 -21.05
C LYS A 119 6.82 -3.29 -22.09
N VAL A 120 7.30 -2.13 -21.67
CA VAL A 120 7.21 -0.90 -22.47
C VAL A 120 8.39 -0.71 -23.39
N VAL A 121 9.63 -0.72 -22.85
CA VAL A 121 10.84 -0.39 -23.62
C VAL A 121 11.25 -1.53 -24.54
N TYR A 122 11.23 -2.78 -24.03
CA TYR A 122 11.52 -3.95 -24.86
C TYR A 122 10.29 -4.47 -25.62
N ARG A 123 9.14 -3.83 -25.48
CA ARG A 123 7.86 -4.25 -26.10
C ARG A 123 7.57 -5.72 -25.87
N ASN A 124 7.94 -6.22 -24.71
CA ASN A 124 7.69 -7.60 -24.31
C ASN A 124 6.44 -7.65 -23.39
N PRO A 125 5.26 -8.01 -23.91
CA PRO A 125 4.03 -7.98 -23.14
C PRO A 125 4.04 -8.91 -21.91
N LYS A 126 4.99 -9.86 -21.86
CA LYS A 126 5.13 -10.78 -20.71
C LYS A 126 5.89 -10.17 -19.53
N GLY A 127 6.66 -9.08 -19.74
CA GLY A 127 7.45 -8.44 -18.69
C GLY A 127 8.45 -9.38 -18.01
N LEU A 128 8.51 -9.36 -16.68
CA LEU A 128 9.21 -10.35 -15.87
C LEU A 128 8.42 -11.66 -15.81
N SER A 129 9.11 -12.81 -15.79
CA SER A 129 8.43 -14.07 -15.56
C SER A 129 7.78 -14.05 -14.15
N ALA A 130 6.59 -14.66 -14.01
CA ALA A 130 5.91 -14.76 -12.72
C ALA A 130 6.81 -15.37 -11.63
N ARG A 131 7.64 -16.35 -12.00
CA ARG A 131 8.60 -17.00 -11.09
C ARG A 131 9.67 -16.03 -10.60
N THR A 132 10.25 -15.23 -11.51
CA THR A 132 11.30 -14.23 -11.17
C THR A 132 10.72 -13.12 -10.28
N LYS A 133 9.52 -12.63 -10.63
CA LYS A 133 8.82 -11.62 -9.85
C LYS A 133 8.54 -12.11 -8.42
N PHE A 134 7.95 -13.28 -8.31
CA PHE A 134 7.63 -13.90 -7.02
C PHE A 134 8.88 -14.23 -6.19
N PHE A 135 9.98 -14.68 -6.84
CA PHE A 135 11.25 -14.94 -6.18
C PHE A 135 11.80 -13.70 -5.47
N TRP A 136 11.90 -12.56 -6.17
CA TRP A 136 12.43 -11.34 -5.58
C TRP A 136 11.50 -10.74 -4.52
N GLN A 137 10.18 -10.81 -4.72
CA GLN A 137 9.21 -10.46 -3.67
C GLN A 137 9.41 -11.32 -2.42
N SER A 138 9.65 -12.62 -2.60
CA SER A 138 9.90 -13.55 -1.49
C SER A 138 11.20 -13.24 -0.78
N VAL A 139 12.27 -12.93 -1.49
CA VAL A 139 13.56 -12.55 -0.89
C VAL A 139 13.40 -11.31 0.00
N ILE A 140 12.77 -10.26 -0.51
CA ILE A 140 12.58 -9.02 0.25
C ILE A 140 11.62 -9.26 1.42
N GLY A 141 10.49 -9.95 1.19
CA GLY A 141 9.49 -10.22 2.24
C GLY A 141 10.03 -11.08 3.38
N VAL A 142 10.79 -12.13 3.06
CA VAL A 142 11.43 -12.99 4.07
C VAL A 142 12.53 -12.23 4.81
N ALA A 143 13.36 -11.45 4.11
CA ALA A 143 14.40 -10.63 4.75
C ALA A 143 13.81 -9.63 5.74
N ALA A 144 12.72 -8.93 5.35
CA ALA A 144 12.00 -8.03 6.25
C ALA A 144 11.40 -8.77 7.45
N ALA A 145 10.79 -9.95 7.23
CA ALA A 145 10.20 -10.77 8.29
C ALA A 145 11.26 -11.24 9.31
N ILE A 146 12.42 -11.73 8.83
CA ILE A 146 13.53 -12.16 9.68
C ILE A 146 14.08 -10.96 10.45
N TYR A 147 14.27 -9.82 9.80
CA TYR A 147 14.78 -8.63 10.47
C TYR A 147 13.84 -8.15 11.59
N LEU A 148 12.52 -8.08 11.31
CA LEU A 148 11.52 -7.69 12.32
C LEU A 148 11.48 -8.67 13.48
N ALA A 149 11.58 -9.98 13.21
CA ALA A 149 11.64 -11.00 14.27
C ALA A 149 12.90 -10.91 15.11
N TRP A 150 14.06 -10.70 14.46
CA TRP A 150 15.35 -10.60 15.15
C TRP A 150 15.49 -9.31 15.96
N SER A 151 14.94 -8.22 15.47
CA SER A 151 15.00 -6.90 16.10
C SER A 151 13.87 -6.65 17.09
N ALA A 152 13.00 -7.62 17.36
CA ALA A 152 11.91 -7.50 18.33
C ALA A 152 12.46 -7.45 19.76
N ASP A 153 12.13 -6.38 20.47
CA ASP A 153 12.53 -6.17 21.86
C ASP A 153 11.47 -6.65 22.85
N LEU A 154 10.21 -6.70 22.41
CA LEU A 154 9.05 -7.06 23.23
C LEU A 154 8.29 -8.25 22.63
N PRO A 155 7.75 -9.17 23.45
CA PRO A 155 6.91 -10.27 22.98
C PRO A 155 5.74 -9.80 22.11
N ALA A 156 5.14 -8.65 22.47
CA ALA A 156 4.04 -8.04 21.74
C ALA A 156 4.35 -7.75 20.26
N GLU A 157 5.62 -7.60 19.90
CA GLU A 157 6.05 -7.34 18.51
C GLU A 157 5.96 -8.59 17.61
N THR A 158 5.79 -9.79 18.18
CA THR A 158 5.74 -11.06 17.43
C THR A 158 4.49 -11.89 17.68
N GLU A 159 3.51 -11.36 18.44
CA GLU A 159 2.26 -12.02 18.73
C GLU A 159 1.19 -11.68 17.67
N LEU A 160 0.35 -12.63 17.31
CA LEU A 160 -0.84 -12.37 16.49
C LEU A 160 -1.99 -11.90 17.37
N ILE A 161 -2.55 -10.75 17.03
CA ILE A 161 -3.67 -10.17 17.76
C ILE A 161 -4.97 -10.43 17.01
N VAL A 162 -5.95 -10.99 17.72
CA VAL A 162 -7.28 -11.24 17.16
C VAL A 162 -8.17 -10.03 17.46
N PRO A 163 -8.64 -9.29 16.44
CA PRO A 163 -9.55 -8.17 16.65
C PRO A 163 -10.84 -8.64 17.34
N PHE A 164 -11.50 -7.74 18.10
CA PHE A 164 -12.70 -7.97 18.90
C PHE A 164 -12.52 -8.85 20.15
N PHE A 165 -11.42 -9.60 20.31
CA PHE A 165 -11.16 -10.45 21.47
C PHE A 165 -9.97 -9.92 22.26
N LYS A 166 -10.23 -9.13 23.32
CA LYS A 166 -9.21 -8.38 24.11
C LYS A 166 -8.08 -9.22 24.69
N GLN A 167 -8.31 -10.49 24.94
CA GLN A 167 -7.37 -11.37 25.66
C GLN A 167 -6.71 -12.40 24.73
N VAL A 168 -7.01 -12.37 23.42
CA VAL A 168 -6.48 -13.34 22.48
C VAL A 168 -5.30 -12.73 21.75
N ALA A 169 -4.12 -12.83 22.37
CA ALA A 169 -2.82 -12.67 21.74
C ALA A 169 -2.18 -14.05 21.61
N TYR A 170 -1.87 -14.45 20.40
CA TYR A 170 -1.30 -15.77 20.13
C TYR A 170 0.21 -15.65 19.82
N PRO A 171 1.07 -16.24 20.65
CA PRO A 171 2.52 -16.22 20.39
C PRO A 171 2.82 -17.10 19.19
N LEU A 172 3.26 -16.49 18.09
CA LEU A 172 3.54 -17.21 16.83
C LEU A 172 4.88 -17.95 16.86
N GLY A 173 5.76 -17.59 17.78
CA GLY A 173 7.16 -17.97 17.72
C GLY A 173 7.88 -17.42 16.47
N LEU A 174 9.18 -17.63 16.38
CA LEU A 174 9.99 -17.10 15.28
C LEU A 174 9.47 -17.57 13.91
N PHE A 175 9.24 -18.86 13.76
CA PHE A 175 8.82 -19.46 12.48
C PHE A 175 7.44 -18.99 12.05
N GLY A 176 6.45 -19.05 12.96
CA GLY A 176 5.09 -18.62 12.66
C GLY A 176 5.01 -17.14 12.32
N PHE A 177 5.77 -16.29 13.04
CA PHE A 177 5.87 -14.87 12.75
C PHE A 177 6.44 -14.59 11.35
N VAL A 178 7.56 -15.24 10.99
CA VAL A 178 8.20 -15.04 9.68
C VAL A 178 7.26 -15.49 8.55
N VAL A 179 6.59 -16.63 8.71
CA VAL A 179 5.64 -17.15 7.72
C VAL A 179 4.45 -16.20 7.56
N LEU A 180 3.82 -15.77 8.67
CA LEU A 180 2.70 -14.83 8.62
C LEU A 180 3.11 -13.50 7.97
N THR A 181 4.21 -12.90 8.42
CA THR A 181 4.73 -11.64 7.89
C THR A 181 4.98 -11.72 6.38
N TYR A 182 5.61 -12.81 5.93
CA TYR A 182 5.82 -13.06 4.51
C TYR A 182 4.52 -13.06 3.72
N PHE A 183 3.51 -13.82 4.18
CA PHE A 183 2.22 -13.87 3.49
C PHE A 183 1.49 -12.53 3.50
N VAL A 184 1.58 -11.77 4.59
CA VAL A 184 0.96 -10.45 4.68
C VAL A 184 1.62 -9.49 3.69
N ILE A 185 2.96 -9.39 3.67
CA ILE A 185 3.67 -8.44 2.79
C ILE A 185 3.47 -8.82 1.32
N VAL A 186 3.78 -10.06 0.94
CA VAL A 186 3.73 -10.50 -0.46
C VAL A 186 2.27 -10.63 -0.93
N GLY A 187 1.38 -11.11 -0.05
CA GLY A 187 -0.04 -11.24 -0.35
C GLY A 187 -0.70 -9.90 -0.62
N THR A 188 -0.52 -8.91 0.27
CA THR A 188 -1.08 -7.57 0.10
C THR A 188 -0.50 -6.87 -1.14
N SER A 189 0.80 -7.03 -1.40
CA SER A 189 1.45 -6.49 -2.60
C SER A 189 0.77 -6.98 -3.88
N ASN A 190 0.61 -8.30 -4.01
CA ASN A 190 -0.01 -8.87 -5.19
C ASN A 190 -1.53 -8.60 -5.26
N ALA A 191 -2.21 -8.49 -4.12
CA ALA A 191 -3.63 -8.18 -4.07
C ALA A 191 -3.93 -6.76 -4.58
N VAL A 192 -3.13 -5.77 -4.19
CA VAL A 192 -3.24 -4.41 -4.74
C VAL A 192 -2.95 -4.41 -6.24
N ASN A 193 -1.92 -5.14 -6.68
CA ASN A 193 -1.57 -5.23 -8.10
C ASN A 193 -2.67 -5.88 -8.95
N LEU A 194 -3.34 -6.91 -8.45
CA LEU A 194 -4.48 -7.53 -9.14
C LEU A 194 -5.71 -6.61 -9.20
N THR A 195 -5.86 -5.70 -8.25
CA THR A 195 -6.98 -4.76 -8.19
C THR A 195 -6.75 -3.54 -9.06
N ASP A 196 -5.52 -3.23 -9.45
CA ASP A 196 -5.16 -2.06 -10.27
C ASP A 196 -5.52 -2.26 -11.76
N GLY A 197 -6.79 -2.55 -12.03
CA GLY A 197 -7.31 -2.82 -13.38
C GLY A 197 -8.21 -1.73 -13.96
N LEU A 198 -8.70 -0.78 -13.13
CA LEU A 198 -9.55 0.34 -13.53
C LEU A 198 -9.02 1.65 -12.96
N ASP A 199 -9.34 2.75 -13.66
CA ASP A 199 -8.88 4.11 -13.32
C ASP A 199 -9.31 4.49 -11.88
N GLY A 200 -8.33 4.73 -11.01
CA GLY A 200 -8.56 5.11 -9.62
C GLY A 200 -8.98 3.98 -8.67
N LEU A 201 -9.19 2.75 -9.17
CA LEU A 201 -9.75 1.65 -8.38
C LEU A 201 -8.85 1.27 -7.20
N ALA A 202 -7.56 1.09 -7.41
CA ALA A 202 -6.63 0.62 -6.37
C ALA A 202 -6.12 1.76 -5.47
N ILE A 203 -5.93 2.95 -6.02
CA ILE A 203 -5.27 4.03 -5.26
C ILE A 203 -6.13 4.60 -4.13
N MET A 204 -7.43 4.83 -4.35
CA MET A 204 -8.28 5.39 -3.29
C MET A 204 -8.47 4.42 -2.10
N PRO A 205 -8.74 3.11 -2.27
CA PRO A 205 -8.65 2.13 -1.20
C PRO A 205 -7.32 2.15 -0.45
N THR A 206 -6.19 2.28 -1.17
CA THR A 206 -4.87 2.40 -0.56
C THR A 206 -4.76 3.64 0.33
N VAL A 207 -5.27 4.79 -0.11
CA VAL A 207 -5.32 6.03 0.69
C VAL A 207 -6.15 5.83 1.96
N MET A 208 -7.34 5.24 1.85
CA MET A 208 -8.22 5.00 2.99
C MET A 208 -7.59 4.06 4.03
N ILE A 209 -7.00 2.94 3.57
CA ILE A 209 -6.35 1.96 4.43
C ILE A 209 -5.09 2.54 5.07
N SER A 210 -4.26 3.27 4.31
CA SER A 210 -3.06 3.93 4.85
C SER A 210 -3.43 4.97 5.91
N SER A 211 -4.52 5.72 5.72
CA SER A 211 -5.03 6.66 6.71
C SER A 211 -5.49 5.96 8.00
N ALA A 212 -6.15 4.82 7.88
CA ALA A 212 -6.53 4.01 9.04
C ALA A 212 -5.30 3.42 9.75
N LEU A 213 -4.34 2.89 9.00
CA LEU A 213 -3.07 2.38 9.55
C LEU A 213 -2.28 3.48 10.27
N ALA A 214 -2.37 4.76 9.83
CA ALA A 214 -1.79 5.88 10.55
C ALA A 214 -2.37 6.01 11.96
N VAL A 215 -3.70 5.83 12.12
CA VAL A 215 -4.35 5.85 13.43
C VAL A 215 -3.87 4.67 14.29
N PHE A 216 -3.81 3.46 13.73
CA PHE A 216 -3.29 2.29 14.45
C PHE A 216 -1.82 2.46 14.87
N ALA A 217 -0.98 3.00 13.98
CA ALA A 217 0.43 3.28 14.27
C ALA A 217 0.57 4.29 15.42
N TYR A 218 -0.21 5.37 15.37
CA TYR A 218 -0.23 6.38 16.44
C TYR A 218 -0.63 5.78 17.78
N VAL A 219 -1.70 4.98 17.82
CA VAL A 219 -2.18 4.32 19.03
C VAL A 219 -1.17 3.32 19.57
N ALA A 220 -0.63 2.44 18.72
CA ALA A 220 0.33 1.41 19.11
C ALA A 220 1.64 2.02 19.64
N GLY A 221 2.07 3.16 19.07
CA GLY A 221 3.28 3.86 19.50
C GLY A 221 3.11 4.75 20.73
N HIS A 222 1.89 4.98 21.21
CA HIS A 222 1.62 5.91 22.32
C HIS A 222 1.25 5.15 23.60
N ALA A 223 2.14 5.20 24.62
CA ALA A 223 1.98 4.41 25.87
C ALA A 223 0.64 4.61 26.60
N VAL A 224 0.07 5.83 26.60
CA VAL A 224 -1.20 6.11 27.28
C VAL A 224 -2.37 5.60 26.45
N PHE A 225 -2.40 5.88 25.15
CA PHE A 225 -3.52 5.44 24.29
C PHE A 225 -3.53 3.93 24.09
N SER A 226 -2.38 3.29 23.94
CA SER A 226 -2.30 1.84 23.84
C SER A 226 -2.87 1.17 25.09
N ARG A 227 -2.49 1.64 26.28
CA ARG A 227 -3.03 1.13 27.56
C ARG A 227 -4.54 1.39 27.70
N TYR A 228 -5.00 2.61 27.40
CA TYR A 228 -6.42 2.96 27.49
C TYR A 228 -7.30 2.13 26.58
N LEU A 229 -6.82 1.84 25.38
CA LEU A 229 -7.57 1.07 24.38
C LEU A 229 -7.35 -0.45 24.51
N GLY A 230 -6.47 -0.90 25.42
CA GLY A 230 -6.09 -2.31 25.54
C GLY A 230 -5.30 -2.84 24.35
N PHE A 231 -4.49 -1.96 23.74
CA PHE A 231 -3.66 -2.23 22.57
C PHE A 231 -2.23 -2.61 22.98
N PRO A 232 -1.51 -3.44 22.22
CA PRO A 232 -0.09 -3.65 22.49
C PRO A 232 0.67 -2.34 22.27
N HIS A 233 1.50 -1.99 23.25
CA HIS A 233 2.40 -0.86 23.10
C HIS A 233 3.65 -1.30 22.35
N ILE A 234 3.91 -0.69 21.20
CA ILE A 234 5.09 -0.96 20.36
C ILE A 234 5.89 0.34 20.25
N PRO A 235 6.94 0.50 21.06
CA PRO A 235 7.76 1.70 21.05
C PRO A 235 8.32 1.99 19.66
N GLY A 236 8.20 3.22 19.22
CA GLY A 236 8.66 3.65 17.89
C GLY A 236 7.64 3.43 16.74
N ALA A 237 6.63 2.57 16.89
CA ALA A 237 5.62 2.38 15.83
C ALA A 237 4.86 3.66 15.48
N GLY A 238 4.76 4.62 16.42
CA GLY A 238 4.12 5.92 16.19
C GLY A 238 4.70 6.72 15.02
N GLU A 239 6.00 6.57 14.72
CA GLU A 239 6.63 7.25 13.58
C GLU A 239 6.05 6.81 12.23
N LEU A 240 5.52 5.60 12.13
CA LEU A 240 4.84 5.14 10.92
C LEU A 240 3.60 5.96 10.59
N THR A 241 3.04 6.72 11.54
CA THR A 241 1.96 7.70 11.27
C THR A 241 2.41 8.72 10.21
N VAL A 242 3.65 9.20 10.28
CA VAL A 242 4.20 10.16 9.32
C VAL A 242 4.34 9.53 7.93
N LEU A 243 4.81 8.28 7.87
CA LEU A 243 4.94 7.54 6.60
C LEU A 243 3.57 7.22 6.00
N CYS A 244 2.61 6.77 6.80
CA CYS A 244 1.23 6.54 6.37
C CYS A 244 0.58 7.83 5.83
N ALA A 245 0.85 8.97 6.48
CA ALA A 245 0.38 10.27 6.04
C ALA A 245 1.01 10.69 4.70
N ALA A 246 2.29 10.38 4.49
CA ALA A 246 2.95 10.57 3.20
C ALA A 246 2.35 9.68 2.10
N LEU A 247 2.04 8.41 2.41
CA LEU A 247 1.34 7.50 1.49
C LEU A 247 -0.05 8.04 1.11
N ALA A 248 -0.81 8.51 2.09
CA ALA A 248 -2.13 9.08 1.86
C ALA A 248 -2.06 10.35 0.99
N GLY A 249 -1.13 11.26 1.30
CA GLY A 249 -0.94 12.50 0.53
C GLY A 249 -0.50 12.25 -0.91
N ALA A 250 0.52 11.39 -1.10
CA ALA A 250 0.99 11.02 -2.44
C ALA A 250 -0.07 10.28 -3.24
N GLY A 251 -0.84 9.39 -2.57
CA GLY A 251 -1.95 8.65 -3.18
C GLY A 251 -3.09 9.56 -3.63
N LEU A 252 -3.49 10.55 -2.81
CA LEU A 252 -4.51 11.54 -3.18
C LEU A 252 -4.07 12.39 -4.37
N ALA A 253 -2.80 12.84 -4.39
CA ALA A 253 -2.28 13.59 -5.51
C ALA A 253 -2.17 12.74 -6.78
N PHE A 254 -1.80 11.47 -6.64
CA PHE A 254 -1.80 10.55 -7.78
C PHE A 254 -3.21 10.28 -8.30
N LEU A 255 -4.20 10.15 -7.42
CA LEU A 255 -5.61 10.01 -7.82
C LEU A 255 -6.10 11.17 -8.69
N TRP A 256 -5.58 12.38 -8.48
CA TRP A 256 -5.91 13.53 -9.34
C TRP A 256 -5.63 13.27 -10.82
N PHE A 257 -4.54 12.57 -11.11
CA PHE A 257 -4.14 12.21 -12.48
C PHE A 257 -4.66 10.84 -12.92
N ASN A 258 -5.02 9.97 -11.98
CA ASN A 258 -5.46 8.59 -12.24
C ASN A 258 -6.99 8.41 -12.16
N ALA A 259 -7.75 9.44 -11.75
CA ALA A 259 -9.21 9.41 -11.78
C ALA A 259 -9.73 9.29 -13.22
N TYR A 260 -10.88 8.59 -13.39
CA TYR A 260 -11.45 8.37 -14.71
C TYR A 260 -11.89 9.68 -15.41
N PRO A 261 -11.50 9.94 -16.68
CA PRO A 261 -10.56 9.17 -17.49
C PRO A 261 -9.10 9.46 -17.11
N ALA A 262 -8.31 8.40 -16.86
CA ALA A 262 -6.96 8.54 -16.33
C ALA A 262 -5.96 9.17 -17.32
N GLU A 263 -5.16 10.13 -16.85
CA GLU A 263 -4.04 10.71 -17.59
C GLU A 263 -2.78 9.83 -17.50
N VAL A 264 -2.69 8.98 -16.47
CA VAL A 264 -1.58 8.06 -16.24
C VAL A 264 -2.03 6.85 -15.43
N PHE A 265 -1.54 5.65 -15.78
CA PHE A 265 -1.75 4.43 -15.01
C PHE A 265 -0.67 4.23 -13.96
N MET A 266 -1.04 3.58 -12.84
CA MET A 266 -0.13 3.32 -11.74
C MET A 266 1.01 2.38 -12.14
N GLY A 267 0.66 1.29 -12.79
CA GLY A 267 1.58 0.22 -13.17
C GLY A 267 2.03 -0.64 -11.97
N ASP A 268 2.77 -1.69 -12.30
CA ASP A 268 3.28 -2.63 -11.30
C ASP A 268 4.23 -1.94 -10.30
N VAL A 269 4.91 -0.87 -10.73
CA VAL A 269 5.80 -0.07 -9.88
C VAL A 269 5.09 0.51 -8.66
N GLY A 270 3.89 1.06 -8.84
CA GLY A 270 3.11 1.62 -7.75
C GLY A 270 2.33 0.55 -6.97
N ALA A 271 1.61 -0.29 -7.70
CA ALA A 271 0.70 -1.25 -7.10
C ALA A 271 1.41 -2.24 -6.16
N LEU A 272 2.55 -2.81 -6.60
CA LEU A 272 3.34 -3.72 -5.75
C LEU A 272 3.91 -3.03 -4.52
N ALA A 273 4.44 -1.83 -4.70
CA ALA A 273 5.07 -1.08 -3.62
C ALA A 273 4.07 -0.65 -2.54
N LEU A 274 2.93 -0.10 -2.95
CA LEU A 274 1.89 0.36 -2.02
C LEU A 274 1.29 -0.79 -1.21
N GLY A 275 1.03 -1.93 -1.87
CA GLY A 275 0.56 -3.13 -1.18
C GLY A 275 1.60 -3.65 -0.17
N ALA A 276 2.88 -3.71 -0.56
CA ALA A 276 3.96 -4.13 0.34
C ALA A 276 4.14 -3.17 1.52
N ALA A 277 4.04 -1.86 1.29
CA ALA A 277 4.08 -0.85 2.35
C ALA A 277 2.98 -1.08 3.38
N MET A 278 1.71 -1.19 2.95
CA MET A 278 0.57 -1.43 3.84
C MET A 278 0.72 -2.75 4.62
N GLY A 279 1.15 -3.82 3.94
CA GLY A 279 1.40 -5.11 4.59
C GLY A 279 2.49 -5.02 5.66
N THR A 280 3.60 -4.34 5.37
CA THR A 280 4.70 -4.17 6.32
C THR A 280 4.29 -3.33 7.52
N ILE A 281 3.56 -2.22 7.30
CA ILE A 281 3.05 -1.37 8.37
C ILE A 281 2.10 -2.17 9.27
N ALA A 282 1.16 -2.92 8.68
CA ALA A 282 0.19 -3.71 9.43
C ALA A 282 0.87 -4.77 10.32
N VAL A 283 1.91 -5.42 9.82
CA VAL A 283 2.73 -6.35 10.61
C VAL A 283 3.40 -5.64 11.79
N ILE A 284 4.03 -4.48 11.56
CA ILE A 284 4.71 -3.75 12.63
C ILE A 284 3.72 -3.31 13.72
N VAL A 285 2.54 -2.82 13.33
CA VAL A 285 1.50 -2.38 14.29
C VAL A 285 0.58 -3.51 14.77
N ARG A 286 0.86 -4.76 14.42
CA ARG A 286 0.12 -5.99 14.80
C ARG A 286 -1.36 -5.96 14.38
N GLN A 287 -1.62 -5.47 13.18
CA GLN A 287 -2.97 -5.34 12.63
C GLN A 287 -3.16 -6.15 11.33
N GLU A 288 -2.59 -7.33 11.25
CA GLU A 288 -2.63 -8.19 10.07
C GLU A 288 -4.06 -8.62 9.73
N ILE A 289 -4.82 -9.05 10.74
CA ILE A 289 -6.23 -9.45 10.55
C ILE A 289 -7.09 -8.23 10.26
N VAL A 290 -6.82 -7.09 10.91
CA VAL A 290 -7.55 -5.85 10.62
C VAL A 290 -7.26 -5.36 9.20
N LEU A 291 -6.02 -5.48 8.74
CA LEU A 291 -5.67 -5.18 7.34
C LEU A 291 -6.46 -6.07 6.36
N LEU A 292 -6.62 -7.37 6.67
CA LEU A 292 -7.42 -8.29 5.85
C LEU A 292 -8.89 -7.84 5.78
N VAL A 293 -9.44 -7.29 6.88
CA VAL A 293 -10.81 -6.72 6.90
C VAL A 293 -10.86 -5.42 6.13
N MET A 294 -10.00 -4.43 6.45
CA MET A 294 -9.97 -3.13 5.76
C MET A 294 -9.69 -3.27 4.27
N GLY A 295 -8.79 -4.17 3.92
CA GLY A 295 -8.42 -4.51 2.55
C GLY A 295 -9.34 -5.53 1.88
N GLY A 296 -10.55 -5.76 2.40
CA GLY A 296 -11.45 -6.81 1.91
C GLY A 296 -11.75 -6.73 0.41
N VAL A 297 -11.75 -5.54 -0.18
CA VAL A 297 -11.85 -5.38 -1.64
C VAL A 297 -10.66 -6.04 -2.33
N PHE A 298 -9.43 -5.78 -1.91
CA PHE A 298 -8.23 -6.42 -2.45
C PHE A 298 -8.24 -7.94 -2.26
N VAL A 299 -8.73 -8.38 -1.09
CA VAL A 299 -8.86 -9.81 -0.77
C VAL A 299 -9.84 -10.49 -1.69
N VAL A 300 -11.04 -9.93 -1.89
CA VAL A 300 -12.09 -10.52 -2.73
C VAL A 300 -11.68 -10.51 -4.20
N GLU A 301 -11.02 -9.46 -4.68
CA GLU A 301 -10.44 -9.42 -6.03
C GLU A 301 -9.44 -10.57 -6.23
N THR A 302 -8.51 -10.74 -5.31
CA THR A 302 -7.52 -11.82 -5.35
C THR A 302 -8.15 -13.21 -5.29
N LEU A 303 -9.09 -13.41 -4.35
CA LEU A 303 -9.81 -14.68 -4.21
C LEU A 303 -10.59 -15.02 -5.48
N SER A 304 -11.17 -14.03 -6.15
CA SER A 304 -11.89 -14.25 -7.41
C SER A 304 -10.98 -14.82 -8.50
N VAL A 305 -9.72 -14.34 -8.57
CA VAL A 305 -8.72 -14.85 -9.51
C VAL A 305 -8.31 -16.29 -9.13
N ILE A 306 -8.03 -16.54 -7.85
CA ILE A 306 -7.66 -17.87 -7.36
C ILE A 306 -8.77 -18.88 -7.67
N LEU A 307 -10.02 -18.55 -7.33
CA LEU A 307 -11.19 -19.41 -7.57
C LEU A 307 -11.42 -19.66 -9.07
N GLN A 308 -11.29 -18.59 -9.89
CA GLN A 308 -11.45 -18.73 -11.34
C GLN A 308 -10.41 -19.67 -11.95
N VAL A 309 -9.13 -19.48 -11.58
CA VAL A 309 -8.03 -20.31 -12.08
C VAL A 309 -8.14 -21.75 -11.60
N ALA A 310 -8.47 -21.95 -10.32
CA ALA A 310 -8.66 -23.27 -9.74
C ALA A 310 -9.83 -24.02 -10.43
N SER A 311 -11.00 -23.38 -10.55
CA SER A 311 -12.16 -23.95 -11.22
C SER A 311 -11.85 -24.31 -12.67
N PHE A 312 -11.23 -23.39 -13.42
CA PHE A 312 -10.92 -23.65 -14.82
C PHE A 312 -9.92 -24.79 -15.02
N LYS A 313 -8.91 -24.89 -14.16
CA LYS A 313 -7.94 -26.00 -14.21
C LYS A 313 -8.54 -27.34 -13.79
N LEU A 314 -9.47 -27.37 -12.84
CA LEU A 314 -10.05 -28.60 -12.30
C LEU A 314 -11.28 -29.10 -13.10
N THR A 315 -12.10 -28.16 -13.60
CA THR A 315 -13.40 -28.48 -14.19
C THR A 315 -13.57 -28.02 -15.65
N GLY A 316 -12.65 -27.21 -16.17
CA GLY A 316 -12.77 -26.56 -17.49
C GLY A 316 -13.82 -25.45 -17.52
N LYS A 317 -14.48 -25.13 -16.40
CA LYS A 317 -15.58 -24.14 -16.34
C LYS A 317 -15.15 -22.86 -15.62
N ARG A 318 -15.65 -21.72 -16.11
CA ARG A 318 -15.46 -20.42 -15.46
C ARG A 318 -16.53 -20.20 -14.39
N VAL A 319 -16.14 -19.73 -13.20
CA VAL A 319 -17.07 -19.31 -12.12
C VAL A 319 -17.60 -17.90 -12.41
N PHE A 320 -16.70 -16.99 -12.77
CA PHE A 320 -17.02 -15.61 -13.10
C PHE A 320 -16.95 -15.39 -14.61
N ARG A 321 -17.67 -14.40 -15.16
CA ARG A 321 -17.55 -13.99 -16.56
C ARG A 321 -16.09 -13.66 -16.91
N MET A 322 -15.42 -12.92 -16.01
CA MET A 322 -14.00 -12.62 -16.02
C MET A 322 -13.53 -12.42 -14.58
N ALA A 323 -12.27 -12.66 -14.27
CA ALA A 323 -11.61 -12.33 -13.02
C ALA A 323 -10.43 -11.40 -13.34
N PRO A 324 -10.09 -10.45 -12.46
CA PRO A 324 -10.72 -10.12 -11.17
C PRO A 324 -12.17 -9.63 -11.24
N LEU A 325 -12.85 -9.48 -10.07
CA LEU A 325 -14.29 -9.20 -10.00
C LEU A 325 -14.73 -7.87 -10.66
N HIS A 326 -13.89 -6.85 -10.64
CA HIS A 326 -14.22 -5.60 -11.32
C HIS A 326 -14.57 -5.81 -12.79
N HIS A 327 -13.84 -6.65 -13.52
CA HIS A 327 -14.14 -7.01 -14.89
C HIS A 327 -15.44 -7.84 -15.03
N HIS A 328 -15.76 -8.66 -14.02
CA HIS A 328 -17.03 -9.36 -14.01
C HIS A 328 -18.23 -8.40 -14.00
N TYR A 329 -18.14 -7.32 -13.21
CA TYR A 329 -19.20 -6.31 -13.15
C TYR A 329 -19.26 -5.44 -14.42
N GLU A 330 -18.13 -5.11 -15.04
CA GLU A 330 -18.10 -4.45 -16.35
C GLU A 330 -18.82 -5.31 -17.40
N LEU A 331 -18.52 -6.61 -17.47
CA LEU A 331 -19.17 -7.55 -18.38
C LEU A 331 -20.65 -7.83 -18.02
N LYS A 332 -21.12 -7.41 -16.84
CA LYS A 332 -22.54 -7.35 -16.47
C LYS A 332 -23.22 -6.06 -16.93
N GLY A 333 -22.48 -5.11 -17.49
CA GLY A 333 -23.00 -3.84 -17.99
C GLY A 333 -22.88 -2.65 -17.03
N TRP A 334 -22.13 -2.77 -15.94
CA TRP A 334 -21.84 -1.61 -15.10
C TRP A 334 -20.78 -0.73 -15.76
N LYS A 335 -20.98 0.59 -15.70
CA LYS A 335 -19.96 1.53 -16.16
C LYS A 335 -18.75 1.51 -15.24
N GLU A 336 -17.57 1.71 -15.79
CA GLU A 336 -16.30 1.70 -15.04
C GLU A 336 -16.34 2.57 -13.76
N ASN A 337 -16.75 3.83 -13.91
CA ASN A 337 -16.86 4.74 -12.78
C ASN A 337 -17.85 4.27 -11.69
N GLN A 338 -18.90 3.52 -12.05
CA GLN A 338 -19.82 2.94 -11.08
C GLN A 338 -19.18 1.80 -10.30
N VAL A 339 -18.38 0.96 -10.96
CA VAL A 339 -17.61 -0.10 -10.29
C VAL A 339 -16.66 0.53 -9.30
N VAL A 340 -15.85 1.49 -9.74
CA VAL A 340 -14.82 2.17 -8.94
C VAL A 340 -15.42 2.83 -7.70
N VAL A 341 -16.44 3.69 -7.86
CA VAL A 341 -17.06 4.40 -6.73
C VAL A 341 -17.73 3.44 -5.75
N ARG A 342 -18.39 2.38 -6.22
CA ARG A 342 -18.98 1.37 -5.33
C ARG A 342 -17.93 0.62 -4.53
N PHE A 343 -16.80 0.29 -5.12
CA PHE A 343 -15.70 -0.36 -4.43
C PHE A 343 -15.03 0.57 -3.40
N TRP A 344 -14.94 1.87 -3.69
CA TRP A 344 -14.52 2.86 -2.69
C TRP A 344 -15.47 2.91 -1.49
N ILE A 345 -16.80 2.91 -1.73
CA ILE A 345 -17.81 2.90 -0.66
C ILE A 345 -17.66 1.64 0.19
N ILE A 346 -17.51 0.46 -0.45
CA ILE A 346 -17.29 -0.80 0.28
C ILE A 346 -15.99 -0.73 1.10
N THR A 347 -14.90 -0.22 0.51
CA THR A 347 -13.63 -0.05 1.25
C THR A 347 -13.80 0.88 2.44
N MET A 348 -14.51 2.00 2.29
CA MET A 348 -14.78 2.92 3.40
C MET A 348 -15.55 2.22 4.53
N MET A 349 -16.57 1.42 4.21
CA MET A 349 -17.31 0.64 5.21
C MET A 349 -16.38 -0.34 5.94
N LEU A 350 -15.53 -1.06 5.21
CA LEU A 350 -14.58 -2.02 5.77
C LEU A 350 -13.50 -1.33 6.63
N VAL A 351 -13.04 -0.16 6.24
CA VAL A 351 -12.11 0.66 7.00
C VAL A 351 -12.76 1.13 8.31
N LEU A 352 -14.02 1.57 8.29
CA LEU A 352 -14.74 1.93 9.51
C LEU A 352 -14.95 0.73 10.44
N ILE A 353 -15.24 -0.46 9.89
CA ILE A 353 -15.29 -1.71 10.67
C ILE A 353 -13.91 -2.00 11.27
N GLY A 354 -12.84 -1.88 10.51
CA GLY A 354 -11.47 -2.03 11.03
C GLY A 354 -11.16 -1.04 12.16
N LEU A 355 -11.47 0.24 11.98
CA LEU A 355 -11.26 1.27 13.01
C LEU A 355 -12.11 1.02 14.27
N SER A 356 -13.31 0.44 14.15
CA SER A 356 -14.14 0.11 15.31
C SER A 356 -13.45 -0.87 16.26
N THR A 357 -12.52 -1.69 15.75
CA THR A 357 -11.74 -2.64 16.58
C THR A 357 -10.85 -1.94 17.61
N LEU A 358 -10.51 -0.66 17.41
CA LEU A 358 -9.75 0.11 18.39
C LEU A 358 -10.41 0.16 19.78
N LYS A 359 -11.75 0.22 19.83
CA LYS A 359 -12.47 0.33 21.09
C LYS A 359 -13.21 -0.95 21.48
N LEU A 360 -13.55 -1.81 20.54
CA LEU A 360 -14.30 -3.06 20.74
C LEU A 360 -13.42 -4.25 21.16
N ARG A 361 -12.25 -3.97 21.70
CA ARG A 361 -11.34 -4.99 22.27
C ARG A 361 -11.67 -5.31 23.70
#